data_dd1924dddfe92b80bf217722327eb8fa
#
_entry.id   dd1924dddfe92b80bf217722327eb8fa
#
_cell.length_a   1.000
_cell.length_b   1.000
_cell.length_c   1.000
_cell.angle_alpha   90.00
_cell.angle_beta   90.00
_cell.angle_gamma   90.00
#
_symmetry.space_group_name_H-M   'P 1'
#
loop_
_entity.id
_entity.type
_entity.pdbx_description
1 polymer ?
#
loop_
_entity_poly.entity_id
_entity_poly.type
_entity_poly.pdbx_seq_one_letter_code
_entity_poly.pdbx_strand_id
1 'polypeptide(L)'
;MLLSANGLTSVKDLMLGVEAYESRRSPASKISNLIRSRMETELQTAGWEVMVYPTEGVLLIQSPERSRSTDRYLHYVFNFNTAAWGFWRDVKSLSMTMLRERIYYGDSEGSIWYMVDGEDNVTLAAPAADGTPVEFSLLTAYSSGGLPGQVKRCAVIKPIFRGVGLLGSNYKVLYDYEFEELPAIGLNSTSGAIWNTAKWDAALWVGSNTTNIPYSTLGGGIGVVMAVSLRGQSTGRMTLMEITAFYEPGGVM
;
A
#
# COMPACT_ATOMS: atom_id res chain seq x y z
N MET A 1 -12.86 -9.84 15.25
CA MET A 1 -11.93 -10.85 14.70
C MET A 1 -11.04 -11.35 15.82
N LEU A 2 -10.56 -12.57 15.73
CA LEU A 2 -9.65 -13.19 16.70
C LEU A 2 -8.38 -13.59 15.95
N LEU A 3 -7.23 -13.27 16.51
CA LEU A 3 -5.92 -13.71 16.04
C LEU A 3 -5.50 -14.95 16.86
N SER A 4 -5.16 -16.03 16.18
CA SER A 4 -4.74 -17.29 16.80
C SER A 4 -3.56 -17.89 16.04
N ALA A 5 -2.97 -18.98 16.57
CA ALA A 5 -1.91 -19.72 15.88
C ALA A 5 -2.34 -20.21 14.47
N ASN A 6 -3.64 -20.38 14.24
CA ASN A 6 -4.20 -20.76 12.95
C ASN A 6 -4.49 -19.57 12.02
N GLY A 7 -4.11 -18.35 12.41
CA GLY A 7 -4.34 -17.13 11.66
C GLY A 7 -5.51 -16.30 12.20
N LEU A 8 -6.05 -15.46 11.34
CA LEU A 8 -7.14 -14.54 11.67
C LEU A 8 -8.49 -15.17 11.39
N THR A 9 -9.33 -15.27 12.43
CA THR A 9 -10.67 -15.87 12.36
C THR A 9 -11.75 -14.88 12.72
N SER A 10 -12.88 -14.92 12.03
CA SER A 10 -14.08 -14.20 12.47
C SER A 10 -14.62 -14.85 13.75
N VAL A 11 -14.98 -14.02 14.74
CA VAL A 11 -15.64 -14.52 15.96
C VAL A 11 -16.93 -15.28 15.64
N LYS A 12 -17.68 -14.83 14.62
CA LYS A 12 -18.89 -15.50 14.14
C LYS A 12 -18.59 -16.90 13.60
N ASP A 13 -17.55 -17.05 12.79
CA ASP A 13 -17.17 -18.34 12.22
C ASP A 13 -16.68 -19.31 13.31
N LEU A 14 -15.94 -18.77 14.29
CA LEU A 14 -15.51 -19.56 15.45
C LEU A 14 -16.71 -20.07 16.28
N MET A 15 -17.71 -19.21 16.50
CA MET A 15 -18.92 -19.62 17.22
C MET A 15 -19.76 -20.66 16.45
N LEU A 16 -19.65 -20.71 15.14
CA LEU A 16 -20.29 -21.70 14.28
C LEU A 16 -19.45 -22.99 14.12
N GLY A 17 -18.30 -23.08 14.80
CA GLY A 17 -17.40 -24.23 14.70
C GLY A 17 -16.67 -24.35 13.37
N VAL A 18 -16.63 -23.27 12.57
CA VAL A 18 -15.89 -23.27 11.30
C VAL A 18 -14.44 -22.92 11.58
N GLU A 19 -13.53 -23.81 11.22
CA GLU A 19 -12.11 -23.54 11.37
C GLU A 19 -11.64 -22.44 10.37
N ALA A 20 -10.71 -21.59 10.82
CA ALA A 20 -10.27 -20.39 10.09
C ALA A 20 -9.78 -20.69 8.67
N TYR A 21 -9.16 -21.84 8.46
CA TYR A 21 -8.59 -22.22 7.16
C TYR A 21 -9.61 -22.81 6.19
N GLU A 22 -10.76 -23.29 6.66
CA GLU A 22 -11.81 -23.89 5.82
C GLU A 22 -12.70 -22.82 5.16
N SER A 23 -12.78 -21.64 5.73
CA SER A 23 -13.61 -20.56 5.22
C SER A 23 -12.94 -19.84 4.04
N ARG A 24 -13.00 -20.42 2.84
CA ARG A 24 -12.56 -19.76 1.59
C ARG A 24 -13.26 -18.41 1.34
N ARG A 25 -14.34 -18.13 2.05
CA ARG A 25 -15.11 -16.88 1.97
C ARG A 25 -14.64 -15.81 2.97
N SER A 26 -13.83 -16.16 3.94
CA SER A 26 -13.31 -15.19 4.90
C SER A 26 -12.27 -14.29 4.22
N PRO A 27 -12.34 -12.97 4.43
CA PRO A 27 -11.26 -12.05 4.00
C PRO A 27 -9.89 -12.49 4.49
N ALA A 28 -9.84 -13.13 5.66
CA ALA A 28 -8.64 -13.66 6.27
C ALA A 28 -8.01 -14.82 5.48
N SER A 29 -8.76 -15.54 4.65
CA SER A 29 -8.25 -16.71 3.92
C SER A 29 -7.08 -16.38 3.00
N LYS A 30 -7.05 -15.18 2.44
CA LYS A 30 -5.99 -14.71 1.53
C LYS A 30 -4.65 -14.49 2.22
N ILE A 31 -4.66 -14.16 3.51
CA ILE A 31 -3.47 -13.79 4.27
C ILE A 31 -3.16 -14.77 5.41
N SER A 32 -4.09 -15.71 5.69
CA SER A 32 -3.98 -16.62 6.84
C SER A 32 -2.70 -17.45 6.82
N ASN A 33 -2.24 -17.91 5.66
CA ASN A 33 -0.98 -18.65 5.55
C ASN A 33 0.23 -17.79 5.91
N LEU A 34 0.23 -16.53 5.50
CA LEU A 34 1.33 -15.60 5.78
C LEU A 34 1.37 -15.26 7.28
N ILE A 35 0.21 -14.93 7.85
CA ILE A 35 0.10 -14.66 9.30
C ILE A 35 0.47 -15.90 10.10
N ARG A 36 -0.02 -17.09 9.72
CA ARG A 36 0.30 -18.34 10.42
C ARG A 36 1.78 -18.65 10.38
N SER A 37 2.42 -18.61 9.21
CA SER A 37 3.86 -18.83 9.09
C SER A 37 4.66 -17.88 9.97
N ARG A 38 4.22 -16.64 10.09
CA ARG A 38 4.87 -15.67 10.96
C ARG A 38 4.58 -15.94 12.44
N MET A 39 3.37 -16.31 12.78
CA MET A 39 3.01 -16.68 14.15
C MET A 39 3.72 -17.96 14.63
N GLU A 40 3.93 -18.95 13.77
CA GLU A 40 4.69 -20.16 14.10
C GLU A 40 6.14 -19.82 14.54
N THR A 41 6.72 -18.79 13.94
CA THR A 41 8.08 -18.34 14.29
C THR A 41 8.12 -17.34 15.45
N GLU A 42 7.04 -16.64 15.72
CA GLU A 42 6.97 -15.50 16.66
C GLU A 42 5.87 -15.66 17.73
N LEU A 43 5.29 -16.87 17.89
CA LEU A 43 4.16 -17.10 18.80
C LEU A 43 4.44 -16.71 20.25
N GLN A 44 5.70 -16.84 20.70
CA GLN A 44 6.11 -16.51 22.04
C GLN A 44 6.55 -15.05 22.20
N THR A 45 6.55 -14.28 21.15
CA THR A 45 6.96 -12.89 21.18
C THR A 45 5.73 -12.03 21.49
N ALA A 46 5.79 -11.25 22.57
CA ALA A 46 4.75 -10.29 22.88
C ALA A 46 4.70 -9.18 21.83
N GLY A 47 3.53 -8.57 21.62
CA GLY A 47 3.39 -7.42 20.72
C GLY A 47 2.46 -7.65 19.53
N TRP A 48 1.82 -8.82 19.43
CA TRP A 48 0.70 -8.98 18.49
C TRP A 48 -0.50 -8.18 18.97
N GLU A 49 -0.96 -7.27 18.12
CA GLU A 49 -2.11 -6.42 18.43
C GLU A 49 -3.04 -6.32 17.22
N VAL A 50 -4.34 -6.31 17.47
CA VAL A 50 -5.37 -6.17 16.44
C VAL A 50 -6.23 -4.97 16.77
N MET A 51 -6.28 -4.01 15.87
CA MET A 51 -7.06 -2.79 16.03
C MET A 51 -7.93 -2.53 14.81
N VAL A 52 -9.16 -2.09 15.05
CA VAL A 52 -10.04 -1.57 14.00
C VAL A 52 -9.93 -0.05 14.00
N TYR A 53 -9.69 0.53 12.83
CA TYR A 53 -9.70 1.98 12.62
C TYR A 53 -10.93 2.35 11.76
N PRO A 54 -12.05 2.71 12.41
CA PRO A 54 -13.33 2.91 11.72
C PRO A 54 -13.32 4.10 10.76
N THR A 55 -12.60 5.17 11.11
CA THR A 55 -12.54 6.41 10.31
C THR A 55 -12.07 6.15 8.89
N GLU A 56 -11.08 5.26 8.72
CA GLU A 56 -10.56 4.88 7.41
C GLU A 56 -11.12 3.55 6.90
N GLY A 57 -11.95 2.88 7.70
CA GLY A 57 -12.51 1.58 7.34
C GLY A 57 -11.46 0.49 7.20
N VAL A 58 -10.46 0.46 8.10
CA VAL A 58 -9.38 -0.52 8.05
C VAL A 58 -9.24 -1.31 9.34
N LEU A 59 -8.78 -2.56 9.20
CA LEU A 59 -8.30 -3.40 10.29
C LEU A 59 -6.78 -3.43 10.21
N LEU A 60 -6.15 -3.16 11.35
CA LEU A 60 -4.71 -3.21 11.49
C LEU A 60 -4.33 -4.41 12.35
N ILE A 61 -3.33 -5.16 11.91
CA ILE A 61 -2.71 -6.22 12.69
C ILE A 61 -1.24 -5.88 12.80
N GLN A 62 -0.83 -5.50 14.00
CA GLN A 62 0.56 -5.29 14.33
C GLN A 62 1.23 -6.64 14.53
N SER A 63 2.38 -6.86 13.90
CA SER A 63 3.27 -7.98 14.24
C SER A 63 4.30 -7.52 15.26
N PRO A 64 4.78 -8.43 16.14
CA PRO A 64 5.85 -8.11 17.07
C PRO A 64 7.09 -7.58 16.36
N GLU A 65 7.76 -6.65 17.00
CA GLU A 65 9.06 -6.21 16.55
C GLU A 65 10.06 -7.37 16.63
N ARG A 66 10.75 -7.65 15.53
CA ARG A 66 11.97 -8.45 15.55
C ARG A 66 13.17 -7.55 15.30
N SER A 67 14.08 -7.56 16.23
CA SER A 67 15.42 -6.95 16.20
C SER A 67 16.33 -7.53 15.12
N ARG A 68 15.83 -7.99 13.98
CA ARG A 68 16.66 -8.49 12.88
C ARG A 68 16.62 -7.54 11.71
N SER A 69 17.79 -7.15 11.27
CA SER A 69 18.15 -6.11 10.31
C SER A 69 17.48 -6.16 8.92
N THR A 70 16.58 -7.08 8.66
CA THR A 70 15.92 -7.25 7.37
C THR A 70 14.38 -7.19 7.42
N ASP A 71 13.79 -7.42 8.60
CA ASP A 71 12.33 -7.33 8.75
C ASP A 71 11.98 -5.99 9.39
N ARG A 72 11.73 -5.03 8.53
CA ARG A 72 11.14 -3.76 8.89
C ARG A 72 9.80 -4.01 9.57
N TYR A 73 9.46 -3.24 10.58
CA TYR A 73 8.15 -3.26 11.22
C TYR A 73 7.04 -3.44 10.20
N LEU A 74 6.38 -4.56 10.23
CA LEU A 74 5.37 -4.91 9.25
C LEU A 74 4.00 -4.99 9.91
N HIS A 75 3.08 -4.18 9.43
CA HIS A 75 1.68 -4.21 9.84
C HIS A 75 0.85 -4.69 8.69
N TYR A 76 -0.05 -5.62 8.95
CA TYR A 76 -1.04 -6.07 7.98
C TYR A 76 -2.25 -5.16 8.05
N VAL A 77 -2.69 -4.68 6.91
CA VAL A 77 -3.80 -3.74 6.80
C VAL A 77 -4.87 -4.35 5.92
N PHE A 78 -6.07 -4.49 6.44
CA PHE A 78 -7.24 -4.90 5.67
C PHE A 78 -8.19 -3.75 5.49
N ASN A 79 -8.52 -3.41 4.27
CA ASN A 79 -9.49 -2.38 3.96
C ASN A 79 -10.88 -3.01 3.79
N PHE A 80 -11.85 -2.60 4.62
CA PHE A 80 -13.21 -3.15 4.59
C PHE A 80 -13.99 -2.77 3.34
N ASN A 81 -13.68 -1.62 2.72
CA ASN A 81 -14.39 -1.14 1.55
C ASN A 81 -13.98 -1.88 0.28
N THR A 82 -12.69 -2.17 0.14
CA THR A 82 -12.14 -2.84 -1.04
C THR A 82 -11.96 -4.34 -0.86
N ALA A 83 -12.11 -4.84 0.36
CA ALA A 83 -11.81 -6.22 0.75
C ALA A 83 -10.38 -6.65 0.36
N ALA A 84 -9.44 -5.70 0.35
CA ALA A 84 -8.06 -5.90 -0.02
C ALA A 84 -7.14 -5.86 1.20
N TRP A 85 -6.06 -6.64 1.13
CA TRP A 85 -4.98 -6.62 2.08
C TRP A 85 -3.81 -5.79 1.56
N GLY A 86 -3.18 -5.05 2.45
CA GLY A 86 -1.96 -4.32 2.22
C GLY A 86 -1.02 -4.44 3.42
N PHE A 87 0.10 -3.75 3.32
CA PHE A 87 1.10 -3.71 4.37
C PHE A 87 1.52 -2.28 4.63
N TRP A 88 1.68 -1.94 5.91
CA TRP A 88 2.45 -0.77 6.31
C TRP A 88 3.81 -1.25 6.79
N ARG A 89 4.85 -0.59 6.37
CA ARG A 89 6.24 -0.88 6.74
C ARG A 89 6.84 0.33 7.44
N ASP A 90 7.83 0.08 8.26
CA ASP A 90 8.62 1.11 8.95
C ASP A 90 7.84 1.93 10.01
N VAL A 91 6.62 1.52 10.37
CA VAL A 91 5.90 2.08 11.50
C VAL A 91 6.40 1.41 12.76
N LYS A 92 7.35 2.04 13.48
CA LYS A 92 8.06 1.49 14.64
C LYS A 92 7.19 1.41 15.90
N SER A 93 6.03 0.80 15.82
CA SER A 93 5.11 0.71 16.92
C SER A 93 5.34 -0.54 17.77
N LEU A 94 5.41 -0.35 19.10
CA LEU A 94 5.37 -1.42 20.08
C LEU A 94 3.94 -1.70 20.57
N SER A 95 3.12 -0.66 20.64
CA SER A 95 1.71 -0.74 20.97
C SER A 95 0.96 0.41 20.30
N MET A 96 -0.29 0.16 19.95
CA MET A 96 -1.16 1.13 19.31
C MET A 96 -2.41 1.36 20.13
N THR A 97 -2.92 2.57 20.11
CA THR A 97 -4.22 2.90 20.68
C THR A 97 -4.95 3.94 19.84
N MET A 98 -6.26 3.95 19.94
CA MET A 98 -7.06 4.96 19.27
C MET A 98 -7.58 5.97 20.30
N LEU A 99 -7.31 7.24 20.07
CA LEU A 99 -7.82 8.34 20.87
C LEU A 99 -8.34 9.44 19.94
N ARG A 100 -9.60 9.85 20.12
CA ARG A 100 -10.26 10.91 19.34
C ARG A 100 -10.10 10.72 17.83
N GLU A 101 -10.41 9.52 17.33
CA GLU A 101 -10.35 9.16 15.90
C GLU A 101 -8.95 9.18 15.27
N ARG A 102 -7.89 9.18 16.08
CA ARG A 102 -6.50 9.09 15.63
C ARG A 102 -5.83 7.89 16.26
N ILE A 103 -4.92 7.28 15.51
CA ILE A 103 -4.06 6.22 16.00
C ILE A 103 -2.83 6.86 16.63
N TYR A 104 -2.57 6.49 17.87
CA TYR A 104 -1.34 6.82 18.59
C TYR A 104 -0.56 5.53 18.77
N TYR A 105 0.77 5.62 18.70
CA TYR A 105 1.64 4.49 18.98
C TYR A 105 2.90 4.95 19.70
N GLY A 106 3.44 4.06 20.52
CA GLY A 106 4.73 4.24 21.18
C GLY A 106 5.81 3.44 20.48
N ASP A 107 7.01 4.01 20.37
CA ASP A 107 8.19 3.34 19.84
C ASP A 107 9.12 2.80 20.94
N SER A 108 10.17 2.10 20.54
CA SER A 108 11.19 1.58 21.45
C SER A 108 12.12 2.66 22.03
N GLU A 109 12.08 3.87 21.48
CA GLU A 109 12.90 5.00 21.90
C GLU A 109 12.21 5.86 22.96
N GLY A 110 10.95 5.52 23.30
CA GLY A 110 10.13 6.24 24.28
C GLY A 110 9.38 7.42 23.70
N SER A 111 9.30 7.53 22.37
CA SER A 111 8.52 8.56 21.68
C SER A 111 7.09 8.12 21.48
N ILE A 112 6.17 9.09 21.47
CA ILE A 112 4.76 8.88 21.12
C ILE A 112 4.49 9.55 19.80
N TRP A 113 3.99 8.78 18.86
CA TRP A 113 3.64 9.19 17.52
C TRP A 113 2.13 9.12 17.31
N TYR A 114 1.63 9.85 16.35
CA TYR A 114 0.25 9.72 15.89
C TYR A 114 0.18 9.74 14.37
N MET A 115 -0.77 9.01 13.82
CA MET A 115 -0.96 8.92 12.38
C MET A 115 -1.87 10.03 11.88
N VAL A 116 -1.41 10.74 10.85
CA VAL A 116 -2.18 11.74 10.10
C VAL A 116 -1.87 11.62 8.62
N ASP A 117 -2.67 12.27 7.79
CA ASP A 117 -2.34 12.45 6.38
C ASP A 117 -1.13 13.38 6.24
N GLY A 118 -0.17 13.04 5.40
CA GLY A 118 1.00 13.87 5.15
C GLY A 118 2.28 13.09 4.94
N GLU A 119 3.38 13.71 5.33
CA GLU A 119 4.71 13.11 5.29
C GLU A 119 5.00 12.33 6.57
N ASP A 120 5.85 11.32 6.47
CA ASP A 120 6.34 10.58 7.63
C ASP A 120 7.36 11.37 8.44
N ASN A 121 7.50 11.01 9.72
CA ASN A 121 8.51 11.55 10.64
C ASN A 121 8.46 13.08 10.83
N VAL A 122 7.30 13.67 10.73
CA VAL A 122 7.12 15.09 11.02
C VAL A 122 7.10 15.32 12.52
N THR A 123 8.00 16.15 13.03
CA THR A 123 8.02 16.52 14.45
C THR A 123 7.13 17.74 14.70
N LEU A 124 6.51 17.81 15.87
CA LEU A 124 5.71 18.99 16.26
C LEU A 124 6.55 20.27 16.42
N ALA A 125 7.85 20.12 16.65
CA ALA A 125 8.76 21.25 16.84
C ALA A 125 9.16 21.93 15.54
N ALA A 126 9.22 21.17 14.41
CA ALA A 126 9.66 21.68 13.13
C ALA A 126 8.88 21.03 11.95
N PRO A 127 7.56 21.19 11.90
CA PRO A 127 6.72 20.45 10.94
C PRO A 127 7.01 20.77 9.46
N ALA A 128 7.68 21.85 9.16
CA ALA A 128 8.02 22.24 7.79
C ALA A 128 9.38 21.73 7.31
N ALA A 129 10.21 21.16 8.20
CA ALA A 129 11.60 20.81 7.90
C ALA A 129 11.90 19.30 7.95
N ASP A 130 11.07 18.51 8.63
CA ASP A 130 11.43 17.15 9.03
C ASP A 130 10.61 16.05 8.34
N GLY A 131 9.71 16.38 7.43
CA GLY A 131 8.88 15.38 6.76
C GLY A 131 9.64 14.56 5.72
N THR A 132 9.35 13.27 5.65
CA THR A 132 9.82 12.38 4.58
C THR A 132 8.63 11.88 3.77
N PRO A 133 8.75 11.82 2.43
CA PRO A 133 7.68 11.30 1.59
C PRO A 133 7.37 9.85 1.90
N VAL A 134 6.08 9.50 1.93
CA VAL A 134 5.63 8.12 2.15
C VAL A 134 5.82 7.31 0.87
N GLU A 135 6.59 6.23 0.96
CA GLU A 135 6.76 5.28 -0.15
C GLU A 135 5.59 4.30 -0.23
N PHE A 136 5.21 3.98 -1.46
CA PHE A 136 4.22 2.94 -1.71
C PHE A 136 4.60 2.06 -2.89
N SER A 137 4.15 0.81 -2.86
CA SER A 137 4.30 -0.14 -3.97
C SER A 137 3.03 -0.97 -4.13
N LEU A 138 2.70 -1.30 -5.36
CA LEU A 138 1.56 -2.12 -5.73
C LEU A 138 1.94 -3.05 -6.86
N LEU A 139 1.54 -4.32 -6.75
CA LEU A 139 1.52 -5.27 -7.85
C LEU A 139 0.08 -5.77 -8.04
N THR A 140 -0.47 -5.58 -9.22
CA THR A 140 -1.79 -6.13 -9.53
C THR A 140 -1.73 -7.65 -9.72
N ALA A 141 -2.86 -8.32 -9.64
CA ALA A 141 -2.92 -9.73 -10.02
C ALA A 141 -2.61 -9.88 -11.51
N TYR A 142 -1.93 -10.97 -11.86
CA TYR A 142 -1.74 -11.35 -13.26
C TYR A 142 -3.07 -11.72 -13.90
N SER A 143 -3.33 -11.14 -15.07
CA SER A 143 -4.58 -11.31 -15.80
C SER A 143 -4.33 -11.59 -17.28
N SER A 144 -5.15 -12.46 -17.86
CA SER A 144 -5.17 -12.69 -19.30
C SER A 144 -5.93 -11.59 -20.06
N GLY A 145 -6.50 -10.58 -19.36
CA GLY A 145 -7.30 -9.53 -20.01
C GLY A 145 -8.50 -10.03 -20.81
N GLY A 146 -9.07 -11.18 -20.42
CA GLY A 146 -10.18 -11.80 -21.12
C GLY A 146 -9.82 -12.60 -22.38
N LEU A 147 -8.53 -12.69 -22.73
CA LEU A 147 -8.02 -13.42 -23.90
C LEU A 147 -7.00 -14.48 -23.45
N PRO A 148 -7.45 -15.60 -22.85
CA PRO A 148 -6.57 -16.67 -22.43
C PRO A 148 -5.84 -17.32 -23.63
N GLY A 149 -4.57 -17.67 -23.44
CA GLY A 149 -3.76 -18.32 -24.50
C GLY A 149 -3.28 -17.41 -25.63
N GLN A 150 -3.65 -16.15 -25.65
CA GLN A 150 -3.14 -15.19 -26.63
C GLN A 150 -2.00 -14.37 -26.06
N VAL A 151 -0.96 -14.21 -26.85
CA VAL A 151 0.14 -13.29 -26.55
C VAL A 151 -0.35 -11.85 -26.64
N LYS A 152 0.07 -11.00 -25.72
CA LYS A 152 -0.33 -9.60 -25.65
C LYS A 152 0.89 -8.71 -25.43
N ARG A 153 0.81 -7.51 -25.95
CA ARG A 153 1.74 -6.42 -25.66
C ARG A 153 0.95 -5.26 -25.07
N CYS A 154 1.36 -4.78 -23.91
CA CYS A 154 0.78 -3.57 -23.37
C CYS A 154 1.42 -2.35 -24.06
N ALA A 155 0.59 -1.54 -24.69
CA ALA A 155 1.04 -0.33 -25.36
C ALA A 155 1.09 0.85 -24.39
N VAL A 156 0.07 1.01 -23.55
CA VAL A 156 -0.06 2.15 -22.64
C VAL A 156 -0.66 1.70 -21.31
N ILE A 157 -0.11 2.22 -20.21
CA ILE A 157 -0.77 2.18 -18.89
C ILE A 157 -1.17 3.58 -18.50
N LYS A 158 -2.34 3.69 -17.91
CA LYS A 158 -2.89 4.93 -17.40
C LYS A 158 -3.36 4.75 -15.94
N PRO A 159 -2.51 4.96 -14.94
CA PRO A 159 -2.94 5.04 -13.56
C PRO A 159 -3.61 6.40 -13.30
N ILE A 160 -4.71 6.38 -12.55
CA ILE A 160 -5.44 7.57 -12.14
C ILE A 160 -5.34 7.69 -10.62
N PHE A 161 -4.65 8.74 -10.18
CA PHE A 161 -4.54 9.08 -8.76
C PHE A 161 -5.39 10.29 -8.45
N ARG A 162 -5.93 10.29 -7.24
CA ARG A 162 -6.62 11.43 -6.65
C ARG A 162 -6.00 11.72 -5.29
N GLY A 163 -5.63 12.96 -5.05
CA GLY A 163 -5.07 13.29 -3.74
C GLY A 163 -4.51 14.69 -3.66
N VAL A 164 -3.89 14.98 -2.53
CA VAL A 164 -3.24 16.26 -2.21
C VAL A 164 -1.77 15.97 -1.96
N GLY A 165 -0.89 16.84 -2.43
CA GLY A 165 0.55 16.70 -2.28
C GLY A 165 1.26 16.34 -3.58
N LEU A 166 2.58 16.17 -3.48
CA LEU A 166 3.42 15.75 -4.61
C LEU A 166 3.35 14.24 -4.76
N LEU A 167 3.34 13.79 -6.00
CA LEU A 167 3.36 12.38 -6.35
C LEU A 167 4.48 12.12 -7.35
N GLY A 168 5.41 11.26 -6.99
CA GLY A 168 6.34 10.61 -7.92
C GLY A 168 5.98 9.15 -8.08
N SER A 169 5.80 8.67 -9.31
CA SER A 169 5.47 7.26 -9.53
C SER A 169 6.17 6.69 -10.74
N ASN A 170 6.60 5.43 -10.62
CA ASN A 170 7.14 4.60 -11.66
C ASN A 170 6.26 3.37 -11.84
N TYR A 171 6.12 2.88 -13.06
CA TYR A 171 5.31 1.72 -13.35
C TYR A 171 5.89 0.92 -14.51
N LYS A 172 5.66 -0.40 -14.45
CA LYS A 172 6.09 -1.37 -15.46
C LYS A 172 5.02 -2.44 -15.62
N VAL A 173 4.88 -2.96 -16.84
CA VAL A 173 4.14 -4.20 -17.04
C VAL A 173 5.09 -5.37 -16.88
N LEU A 174 4.67 -6.33 -16.09
CA LEU A 174 5.32 -7.62 -15.91
C LEU A 174 4.48 -8.68 -16.63
N TYR A 175 5.16 -9.64 -17.25
CA TYR A 175 4.54 -10.69 -18.04
C TYR A 175 4.84 -12.06 -17.43
N ASP A 176 3.94 -13.01 -17.65
CA ASP A 176 4.12 -14.44 -17.41
C ASP A 176 4.69 -14.79 -16.01
N TYR A 177 4.20 -14.08 -14.98
CA TYR A 177 4.59 -14.25 -13.59
C TYR A 177 6.04 -13.85 -13.25
N GLU A 178 6.71 -13.11 -14.13
CA GLU A 178 7.97 -12.48 -13.78
C GLU A 178 7.75 -11.45 -12.66
N PHE A 179 8.71 -11.39 -11.75
CA PHE A 179 8.72 -10.39 -10.67
C PHE A 179 9.97 -9.53 -10.78
N GLU A 180 9.77 -8.24 -10.83
CA GLU A 180 10.84 -7.25 -10.79
C GLU A 180 10.44 -6.11 -9.88
N GLU A 181 11.30 -5.78 -8.94
CA GLU A 181 11.08 -4.62 -8.08
C GLU A 181 11.49 -3.35 -8.84
N LEU A 182 10.57 -2.39 -8.91
CA LEU A 182 10.85 -1.11 -9.55
C LEU A 182 11.83 -0.28 -8.70
N PRO A 183 12.73 0.48 -9.33
CA PRO A 183 13.59 1.40 -8.61
C PRO A 183 12.75 2.47 -7.87
N ALA A 184 13.26 2.91 -6.73
CA ALA A 184 12.68 4.04 -6.03
C ALA A 184 12.79 5.30 -6.89
N ILE A 185 11.78 6.15 -6.86
CA ILE A 185 11.78 7.45 -7.55
C ILE A 185 11.86 8.53 -6.50
N GLY A 186 12.77 9.48 -6.72
CA GLY A 186 12.75 10.74 -6.00
C GLY A 186 11.54 11.58 -6.43
N LEU A 187 10.95 12.29 -5.48
CA LEU A 187 9.98 13.33 -5.81
C LEU A 187 10.70 14.43 -6.57
N ASN A 188 10.31 14.67 -7.80
CA ASN A 188 10.65 15.90 -8.46
C ASN A 188 9.84 17.01 -7.78
N SER A 189 10.51 17.84 -7.00
CA SER A 189 9.92 19.01 -6.37
C SER A 189 9.57 20.05 -7.43
N THR A 190 8.54 19.82 -8.19
CA THR A 190 7.82 20.91 -8.81
C THR A 190 7.00 21.54 -7.68
N SER A 191 7.63 22.43 -6.92
CA SER A 191 6.95 23.24 -5.94
C SER A 191 5.80 23.94 -6.67
N GLY A 192 4.57 23.58 -6.31
CA GLY A 192 3.40 24.26 -6.83
C GLY A 192 3.54 25.77 -6.59
N ALA A 193 3.09 26.55 -7.55
CA ALA A 193 3.14 27.99 -7.44
C ALA A 193 2.32 28.47 -6.25
N ILE A 194 2.92 29.22 -5.34
CA ILE A 194 2.22 29.88 -4.23
C ILE A 194 1.71 31.21 -4.75
N TRP A 195 0.42 31.45 -4.56
CA TRP A 195 -0.22 32.72 -4.88
C TRP A 195 0.53 33.89 -4.21
N ASN A 196 0.77 34.99 -4.91
CA ASN A 196 1.58 36.15 -4.53
C ASN A 196 3.11 35.98 -4.50
N THR A 197 3.64 34.78 -4.73
CA THR A 197 5.10 34.56 -4.74
C THR A 197 5.58 34.05 -6.10
N ALA A 198 4.72 33.41 -6.84
CA ALA A 198 5.04 32.78 -8.12
C ALA A 198 4.89 33.74 -9.29
N LYS A 199 5.82 33.62 -10.25
CA LYS A 199 5.76 34.41 -11.51
C LYS A 199 4.85 33.70 -12.51
N TRP A 200 3.96 34.46 -13.17
CA TRP A 200 2.97 33.95 -14.11
C TRP A 200 3.57 33.14 -15.28
N ASP A 201 4.73 33.54 -15.76
CA ASP A 201 5.36 32.91 -16.93
C ASP A 201 6.26 31.71 -16.62
N ALA A 202 6.47 31.38 -15.31
CA ALA A 202 7.40 30.35 -14.88
C ALA A 202 6.81 29.37 -13.89
N ALA A 203 5.60 29.61 -13.42
CA ALA A 203 5.00 28.83 -12.33
C ALA A 203 3.97 27.84 -12.83
N LEU A 204 4.09 26.59 -12.39
CA LEU A 204 3.07 25.57 -12.55
C LEU A 204 2.03 25.73 -11.43
N TRP A 205 0.83 26.13 -11.80
CA TRP A 205 -0.30 26.21 -10.87
C TRP A 205 -0.85 24.82 -10.60
N VAL A 206 -0.56 24.29 -9.41
CA VAL A 206 -1.08 23.00 -8.97
C VAL A 206 -2.24 23.27 -8.01
N GLY A 207 -3.43 22.81 -8.36
CA GLY A 207 -4.59 22.90 -7.47
C GLY A 207 -4.44 22.00 -6.25
N SER A 208 -5.11 22.33 -5.16
CA SER A 208 -5.10 21.56 -3.90
C SER A 208 -5.67 20.14 -4.02
N ASN A 209 -6.38 19.83 -5.10
CA ASN A 209 -6.90 18.51 -5.43
C ASN A 209 -6.42 18.11 -6.83
N THR A 210 -5.19 17.65 -6.93
CA THR A 210 -4.59 17.29 -8.21
C THR A 210 -4.99 15.87 -8.57
N THR A 211 -5.68 15.71 -9.70
CA THR A 211 -5.78 14.40 -10.34
C THR A 211 -4.61 14.28 -11.29
N ASN A 212 -3.62 13.47 -10.92
CA ASN A 212 -2.48 13.21 -11.79
C ASN A 212 -2.79 12.01 -12.68
N ILE A 213 -2.66 12.19 -13.99
CA ILE A 213 -2.89 11.12 -14.98
C ILE A 213 -1.61 10.99 -15.81
N PRO A 214 -0.59 10.28 -15.29
CA PRO A 214 0.59 10.03 -16.09
C PRO A 214 0.26 9.07 -17.23
N TYR A 215 0.62 9.43 -18.45
CA TYR A 215 0.63 8.54 -19.59
C TYR A 215 2.04 7.97 -19.74
N SER A 216 2.15 6.65 -19.85
CA SER A 216 3.40 6.03 -20.20
C SER A 216 3.21 5.06 -21.35
N THR A 217 4.03 5.22 -22.36
CA THR A 217 4.16 4.25 -23.42
C THR A 217 5.20 3.24 -22.99
N LEU A 218 4.79 2.00 -22.76
CA LEU A 218 5.70 0.94 -22.37
C LEU A 218 6.24 0.29 -23.63
N GLY A 219 7.47 0.60 -23.93
CA GLY A 219 8.20 -0.09 -25.01
C GLY A 219 8.69 -1.44 -24.55
N GLY A 220 8.27 -2.52 -25.19
CA GLY A 220 8.85 -3.86 -25.00
C GLY A 220 8.04 -4.79 -24.09
N GLY A 221 8.33 -6.08 -24.17
CA GLY A 221 7.67 -7.16 -23.45
C GLY A 221 6.39 -7.64 -24.12
N ILE A 222 6.27 -8.96 -24.16
CA ILE A 222 5.09 -9.68 -24.61
C ILE A 222 4.86 -10.86 -23.66
N GLY A 223 3.62 -11.26 -23.46
CA GLY A 223 3.28 -12.43 -22.68
C GLY A 223 1.82 -12.80 -22.75
N VAL A 224 1.48 -13.93 -22.18
CA VAL A 224 0.11 -14.46 -22.16
C VAL A 224 -0.70 -13.83 -21.03
N VAL A 225 -0.08 -13.61 -19.88
CA VAL A 225 -0.66 -12.91 -18.75
C VAL A 225 0.19 -11.69 -18.40
N MET A 226 -0.46 -10.66 -17.88
CA MET A 226 0.22 -9.42 -17.52
C MET A 226 -0.25 -8.90 -16.16
N ALA A 227 0.66 -8.25 -15.46
CA ALA A 227 0.39 -7.50 -14.25
C ALA A 227 1.05 -6.13 -14.33
N VAL A 228 0.51 -5.15 -13.61
CA VAL A 228 1.09 -3.82 -13.49
C VAL A 228 1.78 -3.72 -12.14
N SER A 229 3.07 -3.45 -12.17
CA SER A 229 3.85 -3.07 -11.01
C SER A 229 3.94 -1.55 -10.95
N LEU A 230 3.71 -0.99 -9.79
CA LEU A 230 3.72 0.43 -9.50
C LEU A 230 4.53 0.66 -8.22
N ARG A 231 5.45 1.62 -8.24
CA ARG A 231 6.14 2.11 -7.05
C ARG A 231 6.19 3.63 -7.11
N GLY A 232 6.00 4.27 -5.96
CA GLY A 232 6.05 5.71 -5.89
C GLY A 232 6.24 6.24 -4.49
N GLN A 233 6.26 7.57 -4.41
CA GLN A 233 6.34 8.34 -3.18
C GLN A 233 5.32 9.48 -3.22
N SER A 234 4.80 9.84 -2.06
CA SER A 234 3.86 10.96 -1.92
C SER A 234 4.14 11.76 -0.65
N THR A 235 3.96 13.08 -0.73
CA THR A 235 3.99 13.98 0.43
C THR A 235 2.63 14.21 1.06
N GLY A 236 1.59 13.56 0.55
CA GLY A 236 0.24 13.71 1.06
C GLY A 236 -0.63 12.51 0.76
N ARG A 237 -1.88 12.58 1.20
CA ARG A 237 -2.84 11.50 0.97
C ARG A 237 -3.11 11.31 -0.51
N MET A 238 -2.81 10.12 -1.01
CA MET A 238 -3.07 9.70 -2.39
C MET A 238 -3.96 8.48 -2.44
N THR A 239 -4.92 8.49 -3.33
CA THR A 239 -5.79 7.36 -3.62
C THR A 239 -5.61 6.95 -5.06
N LEU A 240 -5.21 5.71 -5.30
CA LEU A 240 -5.23 5.12 -6.63
C LEU A 240 -6.68 4.74 -6.96
N MET A 241 -7.26 5.42 -7.92
CA MET A 241 -8.66 5.23 -8.32
C MET A 241 -8.79 4.10 -9.34
N GLU A 242 -7.90 4.06 -10.32
CA GLU A 242 -7.96 3.15 -11.44
C GLU A 242 -6.59 2.94 -12.08
N ILE A 243 -6.37 1.77 -12.65
CA ILE A 243 -5.28 1.50 -13.59
C ILE A 243 -5.91 0.94 -14.87
N THR A 244 -5.84 1.70 -15.95
CA THR A 244 -6.26 1.25 -17.27
C THR A 244 -5.05 0.81 -18.07
N ALA A 245 -5.06 -0.41 -18.60
CA ALA A 245 -4.02 -0.93 -19.48
C ALA A 245 -4.60 -1.13 -20.89
N PHE A 246 -3.98 -0.52 -21.88
CA PHE A 246 -4.29 -0.71 -23.30
C PHE A 246 -3.30 -1.71 -23.86
N TYR A 247 -3.81 -2.80 -24.41
CA TYR A 247 -2.99 -3.87 -24.96
C TYR A 247 -3.39 -4.25 -26.39
N GLU A 248 -2.42 -4.69 -27.14
CA GLU A 248 -2.57 -5.21 -28.50
C GLU A 248 -2.51 -6.74 -28.41
N PRO A 249 -3.55 -7.45 -28.90
CA PRO A 249 -3.51 -8.90 -28.97
C PRO A 249 -2.56 -9.33 -30.10
N GLY A 250 -1.70 -10.29 -29.80
CA GLY A 250 -0.86 -10.98 -30.76
C GLY A 250 -1.50 -12.27 -31.29
N GLY A 251 -0.71 -13.09 -31.97
CA GLY A 251 -1.13 -14.41 -32.40
C GLY A 251 -1.37 -15.39 -31.26
N VAL A 252 -2.09 -16.46 -31.54
CA VAL A 252 -2.22 -17.62 -30.64
C VAL A 252 -0.93 -18.42 -30.70
N MET A 253 -0.36 -18.81 -29.54
CA MET A 253 0.75 -19.76 -29.48
C MET A 253 0.24 -21.17 -29.76
#